data_780baef1146771c7d369531f4dcb8556
#
_entry.id   780baef1146771c7d369531f4dcb8556
#
_cell.length_a   1.000
_cell.length_b   1.000
_cell.length_c   1.000
_cell.angle_alpha   90.00
_cell.angle_beta   90.00
_cell.angle_gamma   90.00
#
_symmetry.space_group_name_H-M   'P 1'
#
loop_
_entity.id
_entity.type
_entity.pdbx_description
1 polymer ?
#
loop_
_entity_poly.entity_id
_entity_poly.type
_entity_poly.pdbx_seq_one_letter_code
_entity_poly.pdbx_strand_id
1 'polypeptide(L)'
;MRFLRTATAVTCSIGVLALSACGAADTGKDKQAGSGGKKTVTLTVPSWVGAQANTAVASYLLEKELGYKVNSKQMGEVLAWDALGKGDLDAIMEDWGHPKEEKQYVETKKTVVKGGDLGVTGHIGWYVPKYFADKHPDVTDYKNLDKYAKDFATAESGDKGEILEGSPDYVTNDDALIKNLKLNLKANYSGSEAAQITAIKKNAKAKKPFLTYWWTPQWLNNEVEMVEVKLPEYKKGCDADPKKIACAYPNTPLQKFFNADFAKNGGEAAEFLKNFHWTTKQQNEVALMIASEKMSPEAAAEKWVKANESTWKAWLPKK
;
A
#
# COMPACT_ATOMS: atom_id res chain seq x y z
N MET A 1 34.20 -50.06 23.01
CA MET A 1 35.17 -50.14 21.92
C MET A 1 35.37 -48.72 21.46
N ARG A 2 36.25 -47.96 21.94
CA ARG A 2 37.70 -47.73 21.73
C ARG A 2 38.11 -47.80 20.26
N PHE A 3 38.73 -46.72 19.86
CA PHE A 3 39.76 -46.40 18.87
C PHE A 3 39.34 -45.28 17.91
N LEU A 4 40.18 -44.36 17.45
CA LEU A 4 41.43 -43.73 17.90
C LEU A 4 41.62 -42.49 16.99
N ARG A 5 42.33 -41.53 17.47
CA ARG A 5 42.78 -40.27 16.88
C ARG A 5 43.64 -40.49 15.64
N THR A 6 43.65 -39.55 14.71
CA THR A 6 44.90 -39.06 14.15
C THR A 6 44.79 -37.61 13.72
N ALA A 7 45.66 -36.79 14.28
CA ALA A 7 45.97 -35.43 13.90
C ALA A 7 47.12 -35.46 12.91
N THR A 8 47.10 -34.58 11.93
CA THR A 8 48.32 -34.27 11.14
C THR A 8 48.39 -32.75 10.97
N ALA A 9 49.36 -32.17 11.64
CA ALA A 9 49.83 -30.80 11.47
C ALA A 9 50.97 -30.83 10.42
N VAL A 10 50.95 -29.85 9.51
CA VAL A 10 52.16 -29.49 8.73
C VAL A 10 52.29 -27.98 8.72
N THR A 11 53.44 -27.56 9.11
CA THR A 11 53.96 -26.23 9.40
C THR A 11 54.54 -25.52 8.16
N CYS A 12 54.47 -24.17 8.24
CA CYS A 12 55.44 -23.14 7.78
C CYS A 12 55.83 -23.03 6.29
N SER A 13 55.63 -21.82 5.74
CA SER A 13 56.84 -21.03 5.34
C SER A 13 56.45 -19.55 5.10
N ILE A 14 57.20 -18.72 5.75
CA ILE A 14 57.26 -17.25 5.70
C ILE A 14 58.01 -16.86 4.45
N GLY A 15 57.51 -15.86 3.73
CA GLY A 15 58.21 -15.17 2.64
C GLY A 15 57.91 -13.69 2.64
N VAL A 16 58.71 -12.92 3.36
CA VAL A 16 58.76 -11.44 3.31
C VAL A 16 59.67 -11.03 2.18
N LEU A 17 59.21 -10.19 1.27
CA LEU A 17 60.09 -9.34 0.45
C LEU A 17 59.39 -8.01 0.24
N ALA A 18 59.91 -7.02 0.95
CA ALA A 18 59.73 -5.61 0.67
C ALA A 18 60.72 -5.17 -0.38
N LEU A 19 60.35 -4.26 -1.28
CA LEU A 19 61.22 -3.16 -1.76
C LEU A 19 60.43 -2.16 -2.60
N SER A 20 60.37 -1.01 -2.07
CA SER A 20 60.21 0.35 -2.52
C SER A 20 60.58 0.68 -3.97
N ALA A 21 59.76 1.56 -4.61
CA ALA A 21 60.27 2.61 -5.49
C ALA A 21 59.29 3.78 -5.55
N CYS A 22 59.76 4.96 -5.21
CA CYS A 22 59.14 6.25 -5.41
C CYS A 22 59.01 6.58 -6.90
N GLY A 23 57.93 7.28 -7.25
CA GLY A 23 57.77 7.89 -8.59
C GLY A 23 56.63 8.89 -8.64
N ALA A 24 57.03 10.16 -8.48
CA ALA A 24 56.45 11.42 -9.00
C ALA A 24 54.96 11.68 -8.99
N ALA A 25 54.62 12.79 -8.36
CA ALA A 25 53.35 13.50 -8.44
C ALA A 25 52.92 13.86 -9.86
N ASP A 26 51.68 13.58 -10.19
CA ASP A 26 50.99 14.35 -11.22
C ASP A 26 49.66 14.87 -10.64
N THR A 27 49.58 16.19 -10.57
CA THR A 27 48.45 16.94 -10.06
C THR A 27 47.42 17.10 -11.17
N GLY A 28 46.61 16.07 -11.40
CA GLY A 28 45.43 16.13 -12.24
C GLY A 28 44.21 16.40 -11.35
N LYS A 29 43.75 17.67 -11.30
CA LYS A 29 42.45 18.05 -10.74
C LYS A 29 41.35 17.59 -11.66
N ASP A 30 40.93 16.36 -11.57
CA ASP A 30 39.62 15.96 -12.08
C ASP A 30 38.59 16.17 -10.96
N LYS A 31 37.91 17.31 -11.07
CA LYS A 31 36.65 17.54 -10.36
C LYS A 31 35.59 16.67 -11.02
N GLN A 32 35.53 15.42 -10.67
CA GLN A 32 34.36 14.60 -10.89
C GLN A 32 33.43 14.78 -9.69
N ALA A 33 32.59 15.80 -9.77
CA ALA A 33 31.42 15.94 -8.91
C ALA A 33 30.41 14.87 -9.36
N GLY A 34 30.70 13.62 -9.04
CA GLY A 34 29.75 12.53 -9.13
C GLY A 34 28.91 12.57 -7.86
N SER A 35 27.68 13.07 -7.97
CA SER A 35 26.63 12.90 -6.99
C SER A 35 26.43 11.37 -6.77
N GLY A 36 27.17 10.82 -5.81
CA GLY A 36 27.05 9.42 -5.40
C GLY A 36 25.78 9.19 -4.58
N GLY A 37 24.59 9.45 -5.16
CA GLY A 37 23.33 9.14 -4.57
C GLY A 37 23.16 7.62 -4.39
N LYS A 38 22.37 7.22 -3.42
CA LYS A 38 22.00 5.83 -3.15
C LYS A 38 21.41 5.22 -4.42
N LYS A 39 22.09 4.25 -5.03
CA LYS A 39 21.63 3.58 -6.25
C LYS A 39 20.53 2.52 -6.01
N THR A 40 20.08 2.37 -4.77
CA THR A 40 19.02 1.44 -4.38
C THR A 40 17.90 2.21 -3.71
N VAL A 41 16.67 1.98 -4.15
CA VAL A 41 15.45 2.55 -3.56
C VAL A 41 14.64 1.43 -2.93
N THR A 42 14.19 1.62 -1.70
CA THR A 42 13.37 0.64 -0.97
C THR A 42 11.95 1.17 -0.83
N LEU A 43 10.99 0.46 -1.44
CA LEU A 43 9.57 0.82 -1.44
C LEU A 43 8.76 -0.20 -0.63
N THR A 44 7.67 0.24 -0.01
CA THR A 44 6.68 -0.69 0.54
C THR A 44 5.70 -1.15 -0.53
N VAL A 45 5.23 -2.38 -0.40
CA VAL A 45 4.13 -2.94 -1.18
C VAL A 45 3.03 -3.34 -0.22
N PRO A 46 1.99 -2.52 -0.06
CA PRO A 46 0.80 -2.91 0.70
C PRO A 46 0.07 -4.10 0.05
N SER A 47 -0.81 -4.75 0.83
CA SER A 47 -1.43 -6.01 0.42
C SER A 47 -2.54 -5.88 -0.62
N TRP A 48 -3.06 -4.67 -0.87
CA TRP A 48 -4.12 -4.46 -1.88
C TRP A 48 -3.56 -4.09 -3.25
N VAL A 49 -4.29 -4.47 -4.28
CA VAL A 49 -3.82 -4.44 -5.66
C VAL A 49 -3.59 -3.02 -6.20
N GLY A 50 -4.33 -2.02 -5.73
CA GLY A 50 -4.12 -0.61 -6.13
C GLY A 50 -2.71 -0.13 -5.77
N ALA A 51 -2.28 -0.38 -4.53
CA ALA A 51 -0.94 -0.02 -4.10
C ALA A 51 0.16 -0.89 -4.74
N GLN A 52 -0.12 -2.16 -5.03
CA GLN A 52 0.78 -2.99 -5.82
C GLN A 52 1.00 -2.39 -7.22
N ALA A 53 -0.05 -1.88 -7.86
CA ALA A 53 0.03 -1.20 -9.15
C ALA A 53 0.94 0.04 -9.11
N ASN A 54 0.78 0.90 -8.08
CA ASN A 54 1.64 2.07 -7.89
C ASN A 54 3.10 1.68 -7.76
N THR A 55 3.38 0.74 -6.86
CA THR A 55 4.76 0.31 -6.58
C THR A 55 5.38 -0.39 -7.78
N ALA A 56 4.60 -1.19 -8.52
CA ALA A 56 5.09 -1.89 -9.71
C ALA A 56 5.51 -0.91 -10.82
N VAL A 57 4.66 0.08 -11.13
CA VAL A 57 4.98 1.08 -12.17
C VAL A 57 6.14 1.97 -11.73
N ALA A 58 6.16 2.41 -10.46
CA ALA A 58 7.27 3.20 -9.94
C ALA A 58 8.60 2.42 -9.98
N SER A 59 8.58 1.14 -9.56
CA SER A 59 9.77 0.26 -9.59
C SER A 59 10.27 0.06 -11.01
N TYR A 60 9.38 -0.26 -11.94
CA TYR A 60 9.74 -0.47 -13.34
C TYR A 60 10.45 0.75 -13.94
N LEU A 61 9.90 1.95 -13.73
CA LEU A 61 10.49 3.18 -14.25
C LEU A 61 11.80 3.56 -13.56
N LEU A 62 11.91 3.36 -12.23
CA LEU A 62 13.17 3.55 -11.51
C LEU A 62 14.27 2.64 -12.06
N GLU A 63 13.96 1.39 -12.39
CA GLU A 63 14.94 0.42 -12.88
C GLU A 63 15.30 0.63 -14.35
N LYS A 64 14.30 0.82 -15.22
CA LYS A 64 14.50 0.85 -16.66
C LYS A 64 14.91 2.22 -17.20
N GLU A 65 14.36 3.30 -16.63
CA GLU A 65 14.60 4.65 -17.13
C GLU A 65 15.67 5.41 -16.34
N LEU A 66 15.79 5.12 -15.03
CA LEU A 66 16.71 5.84 -14.15
C LEU A 66 17.87 4.98 -13.64
N GLY A 67 17.89 3.67 -13.93
CA GLY A 67 19.01 2.77 -13.61
C GLY A 67 19.21 2.49 -12.11
N TYR A 68 18.18 2.66 -11.30
CA TYR A 68 18.18 2.30 -9.88
C TYR A 68 17.90 0.81 -9.69
N LYS A 69 18.35 0.25 -8.59
CA LYS A 69 17.86 -1.02 -8.07
C LYS A 69 16.70 -0.76 -7.12
N VAL A 70 15.59 -1.49 -7.25
CA VAL A 70 14.46 -1.35 -6.34
C VAL A 70 14.34 -2.58 -5.45
N ASN A 71 14.17 -2.35 -4.14
CA ASN A 71 13.81 -3.36 -3.17
C ASN A 71 12.35 -3.11 -2.75
N SER A 72 11.47 -4.03 -3.11
CA SER A 72 10.06 -3.96 -2.69
C SER A 72 9.86 -4.82 -1.44
N LYS A 73 9.30 -4.23 -0.37
CA LYS A 73 9.02 -4.91 0.90
C LYS A 73 7.53 -4.95 1.18
N GLN A 74 6.96 -6.14 1.27
CA GLN A 74 5.57 -6.29 1.68
C GLN A 74 5.45 -6.13 3.19
N MET A 75 4.59 -5.22 3.64
CA MET A 75 4.30 -4.99 5.06
C MET A 75 3.00 -4.22 5.25
N GLY A 76 2.40 -4.34 6.44
CA GLY A 76 1.23 -3.56 6.84
C GLY A 76 1.55 -2.07 7.01
N GLU A 77 0.52 -1.23 6.93
CA GLU A 77 0.67 0.23 6.84
C GLU A 77 1.38 0.85 8.05
N VAL A 78 0.99 0.48 9.27
CA VAL A 78 1.61 1.01 10.51
C VAL A 78 3.09 0.62 10.62
N LEU A 79 3.44 -0.62 10.23
CA LEU A 79 4.84 -1.06 10.18
C LEU A 79 5.63 -0.31 9.11
N ALA A 80 4.99 0.02 7.98
CA ALA A 80 5.60 0.81 6.92
C ALA A 80 5.97 2.22 7.40
N TRP A 81 5.10 2.86 8.18
CA TRP A 81 5.38 4.15 8.79
C TRP A 81 6.57 4.12 9.75
N ASP A 82 6.68 3.08 10.59
CA ASP A 82 7.83 2.91 11.50
C ASP A 82 9.13 2.67 10.71
N ALA A 83 9.09 1.80 9.70
CA ALA A 83 10.23 1.53 8.82
C ALA A 83 10.67 2.79 8.03
N LEU A 84 9.71 3.57 7.52
CA LEU A 84 9.97 4.83 6.84
C LEU A 84 10.62 5.85 7.78
N GLY A 85 10.10 5.96 9.02
CA GLY A 85 10.65 6.85 10.03
C GLY A 85 12.06 6.49 10.50
N LYS A 86 12.47 5.23 10.39
CA LYS A 86 13.82 4.71 10.70
C LYS A 86 14.78 4.77 9.51
N GLY A 87 14.28 4.97 8.28
CA GLY A 87 15.08 4.93 7.05
C GLY A 87 15.29 3.51 6.49
N ASP A 88 14.53 2.52 6.96
CA ASP A 88 14.51 1.15 6.40
C ASP A 88 13.66 1.05 5.12
N LEU A 89 12.83 2.08 4.88
CA LEU A 89 12.13 2.38 3.63
C LEU A 89 12.49 3.79 3.17
N ASP A 90 12.50 4.00 1.85
CA ASP A 90 12.68 5.31 1.24
C ASP A 90 11.35 6.00 0.95
N ALA A 91 10.32 5.23 0.54
CA ALA A 91 9.00 5.79 0.25
C ALA A 91 7.84 4.82 0.51
N ILE A 92 6.71 5.42 0.89
CA ILE A 92 5.35 4.87 0.80
C ILE A 92 4.68 5.58 -0.37
N MET A 93 4.21 4.81 -1.36
CA MET A 93 3.62 5.37 -2.58
C MET A 93 2.12 5.62 -2.49
N GLU A 94 1.45 5.03 -1.52
CA GLU A 94 0.01 5.20 -1.29
C GLU A 94 -0.29 5.08 0.21
N ASP A 95 -0.89 6.10 0.79
CA ASP A 95 -1.36 6.15 2.17
C ASP A 95 -2.82 6.60 2.22
N TRP A 96 -3.63 5.88 3.01
CA TRP A 96 -5.08 6.08 3.14
C TRP A 96 -5.47 6.94 4.35
N GLY A 97 -4.49 7.58 4.98
CA GLY A 97 -4.68 8.49 6.10
C GLY A 97 -4.31 7.84 7.45
N HIS A 98 -3.16 8.23 7.96
CA HIS A 98 -2.63 7.79 9.24
C HIS A 98 -2.30 9.01 10.12
N PRO A 99 -3.29 9.75 10.62
CA PRO A 99 -3.06 11.03 11.31
C PRO A 99 -2.19 10.91 12.55
N LYS A 100 -2.21 9.78 13.22
CA LYS A 100 -1.36 9.50 14.38
C LYS A 100 0.10 9.34 13.97
N GLU A 101 0.36 8.61 12.91
CA GLU A 101 1.68 8.37 12.34
C GLU A 101 2.22 9.65 11.69
N GLU A 102 1.40 10.40 10.97
CA GLU A 102 1.76 11.72 10.44
C GLU A 102 2.19 12.65 11.58
N LYS A 103 1.42 12.76 12.64
CA LYS A 103 1.78 13.57 13.81
C LYS A 103 3.10 13.13 14.42
N GLN A 104 3.31 11.81 14.53
CA GLN A 104 4.53 11.26 15.15
C GLN A 104 5.76 11.49 14.29
N TYR A 105 5.71 11.14 12.99
CA TYR A 105 6.90 11.06 12.14
C TYR A 105 7.13 12.34 11.32
N VAL A 106 6.06 13.02 10.90
CA VAL A 106 6.17 14.26 10.10
C VAL A 106 6.29 15.49 11.00
N GLU A 107 5.37 15.64 11.99
CA GLU A 107 5.33 16.86 12.79
C GLU A 107 6.34 16.84 13.94
N THR A 108 6.39 15.72 14.69
CA THR A 108 7.19 15.63 15.93
C THR A 108 8.63 15.20 15.66
N LYS A 109 8.86 14.02 15.09
CA LYS A 109 10.20 13.47 14.82
C LYS A 109 10.86 14.09 13.59
N LYS A 110 10.07 14.56 12.63
CA LYS A 110 10.54 15.13 11.35
C LYS A 110 11.45 14.20 10.56
N THR A 111 11.25 12.88 10.72
CA THR A 111 11.98 11.83 10.00
C THR A 111 11.29 11.42 8.70
N VAL A 112 10.06 11.87 8.49
CA VAL A 112 9.25 11.65 7.29
C VAL A 112 8.75 12.99 6.76
N VAL A 113 8.63 13.09 5.44
CA VAL A 113 8.05 14.25 4.75
C VAL A 113 6.96 13.81 3.80
N LYS A 114 6.02 14.71 3.50
CA LYS A 114 5.00 14.48 2.47
C LYS A 114 5.66 14.44 1.08
N GLY A 115 5.43 13.35 0.36
CA GLY A 115 5.91 13.14 -1.01
C GLY A 115 4.96 13.70 -2.09
N GLY A 116 3.83 14.28 -1.66
CA GLY A 116 2.81 14.84 -2.52
C GLY A 116 1.64 13.89 -2.81
N ASP A 117 0.66 14.43 -3.50
CA ASP A 117 -0.56 13.75 -3.93
C ASP A 117 -0.24 12.67 -4.98
N LEU A 118 -0.90 11.51 -4.88
CA LEU A 118 -0.82 10.44 -5.88
C LEU A 118 -1.67 10.71 -7.13
N GLY A 119 -2.66 11.60 -7.03
CA GLY A 119 -3.65 11.89 -8.08
C GLY A 119 -4.93 11.06 -7.97
N VAL A 120 -5.05 10.30 -6.92
CA VAL A 120 -6.19 9.40 -6.66
C VAL A 120 -6.85 9.81 -5.35
N THR A 121 -8.18 9.91 -5.35
CA THR A 121 -8.96 10.10 -4.13
C THR A 121 -9.62 8.78 -3.74
N GLY A 122 -9.31 8.30 -2.57
CA GLY A 122 -9.91 7.12 -1.97
C GLY A 122 -11.19 7.44 -1.20
N HIS A 123 -12.13 6.50 -1.19
CA HIS A 123 -13.31 6.52 -0.34
C HIS A 123 -13.56 5.12 0.18
N ILE A 124 -13.68 4.98 1.49
CA ILE A 124 -14.01 3.75 2.20
C ILE A 124 -15.46 3.84 2.65
N GLY A 125 -16.17 2.74 2.62
CA GLY A 125 -17.54 2.67 3.12
C GLY A 125 -18.02 1.23 3.34
N TRP A 126 -19.28 1.12 3.72
CA TRP A 126 -19.99 -0.16 3.80
C TRP A 126 -20.85 -0.31 2.58
N TYR A 127 -20.85 -1.48 1.98
CA TYR A 127 -21.54 -1.74 0.72
C TYR A 127 -22.39 -3.00 0.80
N VAL A 128 -23.54 -2.95 0.13
CA VAL A 128 -24.41 -4.09 -0.12
C VAL A 128 -24.54 -4.34 -1.63
N PRO A 129 -24.81 -5.56 -2.08
CA PRO A 129 -24.99 -5.81 -3.51
C PRO A 129 -26.23 -5.10 -4.05
N LYS A 130 -26.11 -4.51 -5.23
CA LYS A 130 -27.21 -3.76 -5.87
C LYS A 130 -28.49 -4.57 -6.00
N TYR A 131 -28.42 -5.84 -6.36
CA TYR A 131 -29.61 -6.72 -6.48
C TYR A 131 -30.36 -6.90 -5.16
N PHE A 132 -29.72 -6.72 -4.02
CA PHE A 132 -30.34 -6.74 -2.71
C PHE A 132 -30.94 -5.37 -2.35
N ALA A 133 -30.18 -4.31 -2.61
CA ALA A 133 -30.65 -2.93 -2.40
C ALA A 133 -31.87 -2.60 -3.28
N ASP A 134 -31.94 -3.09 -4.52
CA ASP A 134 -33.09 -2.88 -5.40
C ASP A 134 -34.39 -3.50 -4.83
N LYS A 135 -34.27 -4.61 -4.08
CA LYS A 135 -35.41 -5.27 -3.42
C LYS A 135 -35.73 -4.68 -2.05
N HIS A 136 -34.74 -4.13 -1.40
CA HIS A 136 -34.78 -3.60 -0.03
C HIS A 136 -34.10 -2.24 0.04
N PRO A 137 -34.69 -1.18 -0.56
CA PRO A 137 -34.02 0.13 -0.66
C PRO A 137 -33.60 0.75 0.68
N ASP A 138 -34.31 0.43 1.76
CA ASP A 138 -34.00 0.92 3.10
C ASP A 138 -32.74 0.30 3.72
N VAL A 139 -32.18 -0.80 3.15
CA VAL A 139 -30.92 -1.40 3.59
C VAL A 139 -29.73 -0.46 3.38
N THR A 140 -29.87 0.53 2.51
CA THR A 140 -28.84 1.54 2.23
C THR A 140 -28.73 2.63 3.29
N ASP A 141 -29.50 2.57 4.39
CA ASP A 141 -29.32 3.42 5.56
C ASP A 141 -28.94 2.54 6.77
N TYR A 142 -27.80 2.86 7.40
CA TYR A 142 -27.27 2.10 8.55
C TYR A 142 -28.30 1.84 9.66
N LYS A 143 -29.26 2.74 9.85
CA LYS A 143 -30.33 2.62 10.85
C LYS A 143 -31.22 1.41 10.66
N ASN A 144 -31.25 0.88 9.46
CA ASN A 144 -32.08 -0.26 9.09
C ASN A 144 -31.30 -1.59 9.01
N LEU A 145 -29.96 -1.59 9.15
CA LEU A 145 -29.14 -2.79 8.99
C LEU A 145 -29.54 -3.92 9.95
N ASP A 146 -29.98 -3.59 11.17
CA ASP A 146 -30.41 -4.61 12.14
C ASP A 146 -31.61 -5.43 11.66
N LYS A 147 -32.48 -4.89 10.80
CA LYS A 147 -33.58 -5.65 10.18
C LYS A 147 -33.05 -6.78 9.30
N TYR A 148 -31.88 -6.61 8.72
CA TYR A 148 -31.24 -7.50 7.76
C TYR A 148 -30.08 -8.30 8.37
N ALA A 149 -29.87 -8.21 9.68
CA ALA A 149 -28.76 -8.89 10.35
C ALA A 149 -28.77 -10.42 10.05
N LYS A 150 -29.98 -11.03 10.02
CA LYS A 150 -30.11 -12.46 9.69
C LYS A 150 -29.77 -12.79 8.23
N ASP A 151 -30.03 -11.86 7.30
CA ASP A 151 -29.70 -12.04 5.89
C ASP A 151 -28.19 -11.98 5.63
N PHE A 152 -27.48 -11.23 6.46
CA PHE A 152 -26.01 -11.11 6.43
C PHE A 152 -25.28 -12.08 7.34
N ALA A 153 -26.02 -12.86 8.18
CA ALA A 153 -25.39 -13.77 9.13
C ALA A 153 -24.65 -14.93 8.45
N THR A 154 -23.53 -15.30 9.02
CA THR A 154 -22.68 -16.44 8.62
C THR A 154 -22.39 -17.33 9.82
N ALA A 155 -21.71 -18.47 9.58
CA ALA A 155 -21.27 -19.32 10.68
C ALA A 155 -20.29 -18.57 11.62
N GLU A 156 -19.48 -17.67 11.09
CA GLU A 156 -18.48 -16.90 11.81
C GLU A 156 -19.10 -15.76 12.63
N SER A 157 -20.19 -15.17 12.17
CA SER A 157 -20.88 -14.08 12.87
C SER A 157 -21.93 -14.56 13.86
N GLY A 158 -22.39 -15.82 13.75
CA GLY A 158 -23.41 -16.41 14.61
C GLY A 158 -24.77 -15.72 14.39
N ASP A 159 -25.38 -15.21 15.48
CA ASP A 159 -26.68 -14.52 15.46
C ASP A 159 -26.62 -13.06 14.97
N LYS A 160 -25.42 -12.54 14.69
CA LYS A 160 -25.21 -11.18 14.20
C LYS A 160 -25.04 -11.16 12.69
N GLY A 161 -25.41 -10.04 12.07
CA GLY A 161 -25.05 -9.81 10.67
C GLY A 161 -23.52 -9.69 10.53
N GLU A 162 -22.96 -10.32 9.50
CA GLU A 162 -21.56 -10.16 9.17
C GLU A 162 -21.32 -8.87 8.38
N ILE A 163 -20.29 -8.13 8.74
CA ILE A 163 -19.62 -7.23 7.82
C ILE A 163 -18.30 -7.87 7.41
N LEU A 164 -18.19 -8.18 6.12
CA LEU A 164 -17.02 -8.85 5.55
C LEU A 164 -15.90 -7.83 5.35
N GLU A 165 -14.80 -8.05 6.03
CA GLU A 165 -13.59 -7.25 5.97
C GLU A 165 -12.49 -7.90 5.13
N GLY A 166 -11.50 -7.11 4.71
CA GLY A 166 -10.30 -7.60 4.04
C GLY A 166 -9.21 -8.06 5.00
N SER A 167 -8.08 -7.38 4.95
CA SER A 167 -6.97 -7.59 5.88
C SER A 167 -7.21 -6.83 7.19
N PRO A 168 -6.83 -7.40 8.34
CA PRO A 168 -6.87 -6.69 9.61
C PRO A 168 -5.87 -5.50 9.67
N ASP A 169 -4.97 -5.39 8.69
CA ASP A 169 -4.00 -4.29 8.58
C ASP A 169 -4.55 -3.07 7.84
N TYR A 170 -5.79 -3.14 7.33
CA TYR A 170 -6.40 -1.99 6.64
C TYR A 170 -6.83 -0.90 7.61
N VAL A 171 -6.88 0.34 7.10
CA VAL A 171 -7.53 1.44 7.84
C VAL A 171 -9.01 1.10 7.99
N THR A 172 -9.42 0.69 9.17
CA THR A 172 -10.81 0.36 9.48
C THR A 172 -11.25 0.97 10.81
N ASN A 173 -12.50 1.44 10.83
CA ASN A 173 -13.19 1.97 12.00
C ASN A 173 -14.41 1.12 12.37
N ASP A 174 -14.57 -0.04 11.75
CA ASP A 174 -15.83 -0.78 11.74
C ASP A 174 -16.22 -1.35 13.09
N ASP A 175 -15.30 -1.83 13.89
CA ASP A 175 -15.58 -2.26 15.26
C ASP A 175 -16.12 -1.10 16.13
N ALA A 176 -15.54 0.10 15.94
CA ALA A 176 -16.00 1.29 16.66
C ALA A 176 -17.38 1.74 16.16
N LEU A 177 -17.61 1.74 14.84
CA LEU A 177 -18.89 2.05 14.22
C LEU A 177 -19.99 1.09 14.70
N ILE A 178 -19.76 -0.22 14.62
CA ILE A 178 -20.70 -1.24 15.11
C ILE A 178 -21.08 -0.99 16.56
N LYS A 179 -20.07 -0.79 17.42
CA LYS A 179 -20.26 -0.57 18.85
C LYS A 179 -21.00 0.74 19.15
N ASN A 180 -20.55 1.87 18.57
CA ASN A 180 -21.06 3.19 18.93
C ASN A 180 -22.40 3.49 18.29
N LEU A 181 -22.70 2.91 17.13
CA LEU A 181 -24.03 2.96 16.50
C LEU A 181 -24.98 1.87 17.03
N LYS A 182 -24.48 0.97 17.91
CA LYS A 182 -25.24 -0.11 18.56
C LYS A 182 -25.87 -1.08 17.55
N LEU A 183 -25.14 -1.43 16.51
CA LEU A 183 -25.63 -2.31 15.45
C LEU A 183 -25.46 -3.79 15.82
N ASN A 184 -26.42 -4.62 15.42
CA ASN A 184 -26.36 -6.06 15.59
C ASN A 184 -25.48 -6.72 14.50
N LEU A 185 -24.26 -6.23 14.36
CA LEU A 185 -23.26 -6.67 13.38
C LEU A 185 -22.00 -7.19 14.05
N LYS A 186 -21.17 -7.89 13.29
CA LYS A 186 -19.84 -8.35 13.66
C LYS A 186 -18.91 -8.25 12.46
N ALA A 187 -17.77 -7.58 12.64
CA ALA A 187 -16.70 -7.57 11.65
C ALA A 187 -16.06 -8.97 11.56
N ASN A 188 -15.86 -9.46 10.34
CA ASN A 188 -15.21 -10.72 10.06
C ASN A 188 -14.13 -10.51 8.99
N TYR A 189 -12.87 -10.67 9.39
CA TYR A 189 -11.70 -10.41 8.57
C TYR A 189 -11.34 -11.63 7.73
N SER A 190 -11.44 -11.53 6.41
CA SER A 190 -11.06 -12.59 5.48
C SER A 190 -9.53 -12.79 5.36
N GLY A 191 -8.75 -11.88 5.93
CA GLY A 191 -7.30 -11.93 5.99
C GLY A 191 -6.58 -11.32 4.78
N SER A 192 -7.27 -11.09 3.66
CA SER A 192 -6.69 -10.43 2.48
C SER A 192 -7.75 -9.89 1.52
N GLU A 193 -7.38 -8.92 0.67
CA GLU A 193 -8.23 -8.46 -0.43
C GLU A 193 -8.67 -9.61 -1.35
N ALA A 194 -7.76 -10.51 -1.70
CA ALA A 194 -8.05 -11.63 -2.59
C ALA A 194 -9.11 -12.58 -2.01
N ALA A 195 -9.06 -12.85 -0.70
CA ALA A 195 -10.06 -13.65 -0.01
C ALA A 195 -11.41 -12.93 0.06
N GLN A 196 -11.41 -11.64 0.37
CA GLN A 196 -12.61 -10.79 0.39
C GLN A 196 -13.27 -10.75 -1.00
N ILE A 197 -12.51 -10.50 -2.07
CA ILE A 197 -12.98 -10.52 -3.45
C ILE A 197 -13.60 -11.88 -3.80
N THR A 198 -12.97 -12.97 -3.40
CA THR A 198 -13.48 -14.32 -3.64
C THR A 198 -14.84 -14.52 -2.97
N ALA A 199 -15.00 -14.08 -1.72
CA ALA A 199 -16.27 -14.15 -1.00
C ALA A 199 -17.36 -13.27 -1.63
N ILE A 200 -17.02 -12.03 -2.01
CA ILE A 200 -17.93 -11.11 -2.70
C ILE A 200 -18.42 -11.72 -4.03
N LYS A 201 -17.50 -12.21 -4.87
CA LYS A 201 -17.83 -12.82 -6.18
C LYS A 201 -18.69 -14.09 -6.02
N LYS A 202 -18.39 -14.93 -5.01
CA LYS A 202 -19.17 -16.13 -4.69
C LYS A 202 -20.61 -15.76 -4.29
N ASN A 203 -20.76 -14.79 -3.39
CA ASN A 203 -22.08 -14.36 -2.93
C ASN A 203 -22.87 -13.66 -4.05
N ALA A 204 -22.22 -12.78 -4.82
CA ALA A 204 -22.84 -12.10 -5.95
C ALA A 204 -23.34 -13.08 -7.02
N LYS A 205 -22.55 -14.10 -7.38
CA LYS A 205 -22.93 -15.17 -8.32
C LYS A 205 -24.14 -15.97 -7.81
N ALA A 206 -24.17 -16.24 -6.50
CA ALA A 206 -25.28 -16.97 -5.87
C ALA A 206 -26.48 -16.09 -5.54
N LYS A 207 -26.44 -14.80 -5.83
CA LYS A 207 -27.45 -13.78 -5.43
C LYS A 207 -27.75 -13.79 -3.93
N LYS A 208 -26.75 -14.15 -3.10
CA LYS A 208 -26.84 -14.08 -1.64
C LYS A 208 -26.59 -12.65 -1.18
N PRO A 209 -27.36 -12.13 -0.21
CA PRO A 209 -27.05 -10.84 0.40
C PRO A 209 -25.71 -10.91 1.14
N PHE A 210 -25.02 -9.80 1.17
CA PHE A 210 -23.81 -9.57 1.99
C PHE A 210 -23.70 -8.09 2.33
N LEU A 211 -23.03 -7.79 3.42
CA LEU A 211 -22.55 -6.45 3.81
C LEU A 211 -21.04 -6.52 3.86
N THR A 212 -20.34 -5.57 3.26
CA THR A 212 -18.88 -5.57 3.23
C THR A 212 -18.30 -4.17 3.44
N TYR A 213 -17.20 -4.08 4.17
CA TYR A 213 -16.24 -2.99 4.05
C TYR A 213 -15.68 -3.01 2.62
N TRP A 214 -15.68 -1.87 1.94
CA TRP A 214 -15.15 -1.77 0.59
C TRP A 214 -14.70 -0.36 0.29
N TRP A 215 -14.07 -0.17 -0.87
CA TRP A 215 -13.53 1.13 -1.23
C TRP A 215 -13.58 1.41 -2.73
N THR A 216 -13.39 2.68 -3.05
CA THR A 216 -13.11 3.19 -4.39
C THR A 216 -11.82 4.02 -4.36
N PRO A 217 -10.97 3.96 -5.40
CA PRO A 217 -11.08 3.12 -6.59
C PRO A 217 -10.72 1.66 -6.31
N GLN A 218 -11.47 0.76 -6.95
CA GLN A 218 -11.19 -0.67 -6.93
C GLN A 218 -11.78 -1.32 -8.18
N TRP A 219 -10.99 -2.13 -8.87
CA TRP A 219 -11.34 -2.70 -10.18
C TRP A 219 -12.59 -3.58 -10.16
N LEU A 220 -12.86 -4.29 -9.05
CA LEU A 220 -14.03 -5.16 -8.90
C LEU A 220 -15.36 -4.41 -9.01
N ASN A 221 -15.38 -3.10 -8.76
CA ASN A 221 -16.57 -2.28 -8.88
C ASN A 221 -17.17 -2.30 -10.31
N ASN A 222 -16.35 -2.66 -11.31
CA ASN A 222 -16.81 -2.84 -12.69
C ASN A 222 -17.44 -4.24 -12.94
N GLU A 223 -17.20 -5.23 -12.06
CA GLU A 223 -17.73 -6.60 -12.21
C GLU A 223 -18.88 -6.90 -11.26
N VAL A 224 -18.89 -6.29 -10.07
CA VAL A 224 -19.92 -6.50 -9.04
C VAL A 224 -20.51 -5.15 -8.67
N GLU A 225 -21.75 -4.91 -9.09
CA GLU A 225 -22.46 -3.68 -8.71
C GLU A 225 -22.85 -3.73 -7.23
N MET A 226 -22.32 -2.77 -6.47
CA MET A 226 -22.61 -2.58 -5.06
C MET A 226 -23.12 -1.17 -4.80
N VAL A 227 -23.92 -1.02 -3.77
CA VAL A 227 -24.49 0.26 -3.33
C VAL A 227 -23.97 0.55 -1.94
N GLU A 228 -23.51 1.77 -1.73
CA GLU A 228 -23.01 2.22 -0.44
C GLU A 228 -24.15 2.39 0.57
N VAL A 229 -23.88 1.95 1.80
CA VAL A 229 -24.75 2.16 2.96
C VAL A 229 -24.43 3.53 3.55
N LYS A 230 -25.43 4.38 3.64
CA LYS A 230 -25.31 5.70 4.23
C LYS A 230 -25.07 5.58 5.73
N LEU A 231 -23.85 5.86 6.15
CA LEU A 231 -23.43 6.03 7.55
C LEU A 231 -23.69 7.48 8.02
N PRO A 232 -23.61 7.78 9.34
CA PRO A 232 -23.64 9.17 9.81
C PRO A 232 -22.59 10.02 9.11
N GLU A 233 -22.93 11.23 8.70
CA GLU A 233 -22.06 12.11 7.93
C GLU A 233 -20.71 12.35 8.61
N TYR A 234 -19.63 12.27 7.84
CA TYR A 234 -18.29 12.63 8.30
C TYR A 234 -18.24 14.14 8.62
N LYS A 235 -17.69 14.45 9.78
CA LYS A 235 -17.32 15.82 10.17
C LYS A 235 -15.89 15.83 10.65
N LYS A 236 -15.11 16.79 10.21
CA LYS A 236 -13.69 16.88 10.57
C LYS A 236 -13.45 16.66 12.07
N GLY A 237 -12.64 15.65 12.39
CA GLY A 237 -12.31 15.28 13.76
C GLY A 237 -13.28 14.33 14.45
N CYS A 238 -14.36 13.86 13.78
CA CYS A 238 -15.27 12.86 14.36
C CYS A 238 -14.60 11.47 14.53
N ASP A 239 -13.47 11.29 13.92
CA ASP A 239 -12.60 10.10 13.91
C ASP A 239 -11.33 10.26 14.76
N ALA A 240 -11.18 11.41 15.45
CA ALA A 240 -9.96 11.71 16.23
C ALA A 240 -9.76 10.81 17.47
N ASP A 241 -10.86 10.31 18.06
CA ASP A 241 -10.80 9.34 19.16
C ASP A 241 -11.31 7.97 18.65
N PRO A 242 -10.39 6.99 18.42
CA PRO A 242 -10.75 5.67 17.87
C PRO A 242 -11.85 4.95 18.65
N LYS A 243 -12.04 5.28 19.94
CA LYS A 243 -13.07 4.64 20.78
C LYS A 243 -14.46 5.24 20.59
N LYS A 244 -14.55 6.42 19.98
CA LYS A 244 -15.81 7.19 19.87
C LYS A 244 -16.27 7.37 18.43
N ILE A 245 -15.58 6.79 17.46
CA ILE A 245 -15.95 6.92 16.06
C ILE A 245 -17.36 6.40 15.83
N ALA A 246 -18.19 7.27 15.26
CA ALA A 246 -19.59 6.99 14.91
C ALA A 246 -20.00 7.73 13.63
N CYS A 247 -19.05 8.06 12.75
CA CYS A 247 -19.26 8.77 11.49
C CYS A 247 -18.63 7.98 10.33
N ALA A 248 -19.12 8.25 9.12
CA ALA A 248 -18.58 7.70 7.87
C ALA A 248 -17.09 7.99 7.71
N TYR A 249 -16.45 7.25 6.83
CA TYR A 249 -15.09 7.52 6.40
C TYR A 249 -15.02 8.81 5.57
N PRO A 250 -13.92 9.59 5.64
CA PRO A 250 -13.72 10.73 4.77
C PRO A 250 -13.38 10.31 3.35
N ASN A 251 -13.56 11.22 2.39
CA ASN A 251 -12.85 11.14 1.14
C ASN A 251 -11.38 11.49 1.40
N THR A 252 -10.48 10.61 1.03
CA THR A 252 -9.05 10.71 1.34
C THR A 252 -8.24 10.89 0.04
N PRO A 253 -7.71 12.09 -0.24
CA PRO A 253 -6.68 12.23 -1.27
C PRO A 253 -5.48 11.36 -0.89
N LEU A 254 -5.18 10.36 -1.70
CA LEU A 254 -4.09 9.42 -1.40
C LEU A 254 -2.75 10.13 -1.53
N GLN A 255 -1.92 10.02 -0.50
CA GLN A 255 -0.67 10.74 -0.36
C GLN A 255 0.52 9.79 -0.46
N LYS A 256 1.64 10.33 -0.91
CA LYS A 256 2.96 9.69 -0.82
C LYS A 256 3.72 10.23 0.38
N PHE A 257 4.52 9.39 1.03
CA PHE A 257 5.38 9.80 2.12
C PHE A 257 6.80 9.28 1.89
N PHE A 258 7.79 10.11 2.19
CA PHE A 258 9.20 9.81 1.99
C PHE A 258 9.97 9.93 3.30
N ASN A 259 10.97 9.06 3.47
CA ASN A 259 11.98 9.31 4.48
C ASN A 259 12.65 10.67 4.23
N ALA A 260 12.87 11.46 5.28
CA ALA A 260 13.36 12.83 5.14
C ALA A 260 14.76 12.92 4.52
N ASP A 261 15.65 11.96 4.84
CA ASP A 261 16.98 11.89 4.23
C ASP A 261 16.91 11.48 2.75
N PHE A 262 16.07 10.50 2.42
CA PHE A 262 15.83 10.14 1.03
C PHE A 262 15.25 11.32 0.22
N ALA A 263 14.28 12.03 0.76
CA ALA A 263 13.71 13.20 0.08
C ALA A 263 14.74 14.28 -0.25
N LYS A 264 15.77 14.43 0.63
CA LYS A 264 16.85 15.41 0.47
C LYS A 264 17.99 14.91 -0.43
N ASN A 265 18.37 13.64 -0.29
CA ASN A 265 19.61 13.10 -0.84
C ASN A 265 19.36 11.99 -1.90
N GLY A 266 18.11 11.60 -2.17
CA GLY A 266 17.75 10.54 -3.11
C GLY A 266 17.87 10.93 -4.59
N GLY A 267 18.26 12.18 -4.90
CA GLY A 267 18.50 12.65 -6.25
C GLY A 267 17.33 12.43 -7.20
N GLU A 268 17.62 11.95 -8.41
CA GLU A 268 16.62 11.72 -9.46
C GLU A 268 15.50 10.76 -9.03
N ALA A 269 15.79 9.77 -8.19
CA ALA A 269 14.76 8.86 -7.70
C ALA A 269 13.74 9.57 -6.79
N ALA A 270 14.19 10.43 -5.88
CA ALA A 270 13.29 11.19 -5.02
C ALA A 270 12.45 12.19 -5.83
N GLU A 271 13.05 12.85 -6.81
CA GLU A 271 12.34 13.77 -7.72
C GLU A 271 11.30 13.03 -8.55
N PHE A 272 11.66 11.90 -9.16
CA PHE A 272 10.74 11.05 -9.90
C PHE A 272 9.56 10.59 -9.05
N LEU A 273 9.79 10.02 -7.87
CA LEU A 273 8.72 9.56 -7.00
C LEU A 273 7.82 10.71 -6.54
N LYS A 274 8.38 11.91 -6.33
CA LYS A 274 7.60 13.11 -6.02
C LYS A 274 6.69 13.51 -7.18
N ASN A 275 7.19 13.42 -8.42
CA ASN A 275 6.46 13.77 -9.64
C ASN A 275 5.46 12.69 -10.07
N PHE A 276 5.61 11.46 -9.59
CA PHE A 276 4.68 10.36 -9.90
C PHE A 276 3.26 10.75 -9.50
N HIS A 277 2.39 10.85 -10.50
CA HIS A 277 1.02 11.31 -10.34
C HIS A 277 0.15 10.78 -11.46
N TRP A 278 -0.88 10.02 -11.15
CA TRP A 278 -1.76 9.45 -12.14
C TRP A 278 -3.24 9.49 -11.74
N THR A 279 -4.11 9.10 -12.62
CA THR A 279 -5.55 9.10 -12.40
C THR A 279 -6.02 7.76 -11.84
N THR A 280 -7.18 7.78 -11.18
CA THR A 280 -7.91 6.57 -10.77
C THR A 280 -8.04 5.54 -11.90
N LYS A 281 -8.31 6.01 -13.14
CA LYS A 281 -8.44 5.13 -14.31
C LYS A 281 -7.13 4.39 -14.58
N GLN A 282 -6.00 5.11 -14.59
CA GLN A 282 -4.68 4.54 -14.86
C GLN A 282 -4.26 3.52 -13.78
N GLN A 283 -4.51 3.83 -12.51
CA GLN A 283 -4.27 2.88 -11.42
C GLN A 283 -5.10 1.60 -11.61
N ASN A 284 -6.40 1.75 -11.89
CA ASN A 284 -7.29 0.61 -12.08
C ASN A 284 -6.95 -0.24 -13.31
N GLU A 285 -6.41 0.34 -14.38
CA GLU A 285 -5.92 -0.41 -15.54
C GLU A 285 -4.81 -1.39 -15.15
N VAL A 286 -3.83 -0.95 -14.36
CA VAL A 286 -2.74 -1.83 -13.89
C VAL A 286 -3.25 -2.82 -12.85
N ALA A 287 -4.09 -2.36 -11.92
CA ALA A 287 -4.69 -3.23 -10.90
C ALA A 287 -5.52 -4.37 -11.52
N LEU A 288 -6.28 -4.09 -12.59
CA LEU A 288 -7.05 -5.09 -13.34
C LEU A 288 -6.14 -6.15 -13.96
N MET A 289 -5.03 -5.72 -14.60
CA MET A 289 -4.06 -6.64 -15.19
C MET A 289 -3.47 -7.59 -14.13
N ILE A 290 -3.16 -7.07 -12.94
CA ILE A 290 -2.61 -7.88 -11.84
C ILE A 290 -3.69 -8.83 -11.27
N ALA A 291 -4.84 -8.29 -10.89
CA ALA A 291 -5.82 -9.04 -10.11
C ALA A 291 -6.71 -9.97 -10.96
N SER A 292 -7.18 -9.52 -12.12
CA SER A 292 -8.13 -10.26 -12.98
C SER A 292 -7.40 -11.01 -14.09
N GLU A 293 -6.49 -10.36 -14.83
CA GLU A 293 -5.71 -10.99 -15.90
C GLU A 293 -4.56 -11.88 -15.38
N LYS A 294 -4.31 -11.88 -14.05
CA LYS A 294 -3.28 -12.70 -13.40
C LYS A 294 -1.85 -12.44 -13.88
N MET A 295 -1.59 -11.24 -14.36
CA MET A 295 -0.24 -10.83 -14.71
C MET A 295 0.60 -10.62 -13.45
N SER A 296 1.91 -10.86 -13.54
CA SER A 296 2.79 -10.37 -12.46
C SER A 296 2.75 -8.84 -12.40
N PRO A 297 2.95 -8.22 -11.22
CA PRO A 297 2.99 -6.76 -11.10
C PRO A 297 3.99 -6.11 -12.07
N GLU A 298 5.13 -6.76 -12.29
CA GLU A 298 6.18 -6.32 -13.21
C GLU A 298 5.74 -6.33 -14.67
N ALA A 299 5.10 -7.44 -15.12
CA ALA A 299 4.58 -7.55 -16.47
C ALA A 299 3.42 -6.56 -16.73
N ALA A 300 2.57 -6.33 -15.74
CA ALA A 300 1.49 -5.35 -15.81
C ALA A 300 2.06 -3.93 -15.94
N ALA A 301 3.06 -3.59 -15.12
CA ALA A 301 3.76 -2.31 -15.18
C ALA A 301 4.42 -2.10 -16.55
N GLU A 302 5.15 -3.09 -17.05
CA GLU A 302 5.78 -3.04 -18.37
C GLU A 302 4.78 -2.77 -19.49
N LYS A 303 3.66 -3.52 -19.49
CA LYS A 303 2.60 -3.37 -20.50
C LYS A 303 2.00 -1.95 -20.46
N TRP A 304 1.71 -1.46 -19.25
CA TRP A 304 1.13 -0.13 -19.07
C TRP A 304 2.13 0.98 -19.47
N VAL A 305 3.38 0.89 -19.03
CA VAL A 305 4.43 1.88 -19.34
C VAL A 305 4.64 2.00 -20.85
N LYS A 306 4.70 0.89 -21.58
CA LYS A 306 4.82 0.89 -23.06
C LYS A 306 3.65 1.59 -23.75
N ALA A 307 2.46 1.50 -23.19
CA ALA A 307 1.24 2.09 -23.77
C ALA A 307 1.01 3.56 -23.37
N ASN A 308 1.70 4.07 -22.33
CA ASN A 308 1.40 5.37 -21.72
C ASN A 308 2.61 6.31 -21.63
N GLU A 309 3.49 6.28 -22.62
CA GLU A 309 4.74 7.06 -22.61
C GLU A 309 4.54 8.55 -22.35
N SER A 310 3.52 9.16 -22.95
CA SER A 310 3.21 10.59 -22.77
C SER A 310 2.86 10.94 -21.33
N THR A 311 2.34 10.00 -20.56
CA THR A 311 1.99 10.20 -19.15
C THR A 311 3.23 10.15 -18.27
N TRP A 312 3.95 9.04 -18.26
CA TRP A 312 5.04 8.83 -17.32
C TRP A 312 6.32 9.62 -17.65
N LYS A 313 6.57 9.98 -18.91
CA LYS A 313 7.71 10.83 -19.27
C LYS A 313 7.68 12.19 -18.57
N ALA A 314 6.48 12.69 -18.25
CA ALA A 314 6.32 13.93 -17.49
C ALA A 314 6.74 13.79 -16.01
N TRP A 315 6.89 12.56 -15.49
CA TRP A 315 7.33 12.31 -14.11
C TRP A 315 8.85 12.25 -13.97
N LEU A 316 9.56 12.04 -15.09
CA LEU A 316 11.02 11.99 -15.05
C LEU A 316 11.61 13.34 -14.63
N PRO A 317 12.75 13.32 -13.92
CA PRO A 317 13.50 14.54 -13.63
C PRO A 317 13.85 15.32 -14.89
N LYS A 318 13.73 16.63 -14.82
CA LYS A 318 14.18 17.49 -15.94
C LYS A 318 15.70 17.50 -15.97
N LYS A 319 16.26 17.14 -17.12
CA LYS A 319 17.70 17.23 -17.39
C LYS A 319 18.15 18.67 -17.47
#